data_088574e52df1656f5b89c217193f9fb4
#
_entry.id   088574e52df1656f5b89c217193f9fb4
#
_cell.length_a   1.000
_cell.length_b   1.000
_cell.length_c   1.000
_cell.angle_alpha   90.00
_cell.angle_beta   90.00
_cell.angle_gamma   90.00
#
_symmetry.space_group_name_H-M   'P 1'
#
loop_
_entity.id
_entity.type
_entity.pdbx_description
1 polymer ?
#
loop_
_entity_poly.entity_id
_entity_poly.type
_entity_poly.pdbx_seq_one_letter_code
_entity_poly.pdbx_strand_id
1 'polypeptide(L)'
;MTAPVPAAAPATALAGAAERLRQAARWLVVTFGAVAGVVFAGIGISSFGSLDADTEHTQFVAALVGAGAAMVGTLVALLTATALAAASAVGLEDLVMSVPGSSSLGRAQAAVKASPLLAPWNGKPADFVESVRQAASGYRDKLQEWRDDPAQDAKSVNRAAKYHDYLSGTERAVLQTASYVRLHTRFRRAGWILAPALLVATAGGVLFVWATGAPATEHVPTKATIAEWRVPVDQRAEVAARLGATCAYEPTAVPVVIIGSQGTEYEVVTDPAEGCAPLRLTVAGADVARTP
;
A
#
# COMPACT_ATOMS: atom_id res chain seq x y z
N MET A 1 -12.85 -35.72 3.49
CA MET A 1 -12.42 -35.57 2.07
C MET A 1 -10.96 -35.18 2.07
N THR A 2 -10.07 -36.14 1.92
CA THR A 2 -8.63 -35.95 1.77
C THR A 2 -8.38 -35.47 0.35
N ALA A 3 -7.94 -34.21 0.19
CA ALA A 3 -7.50 -33.72 -1.11
C ALA A 3 -6.34 -34.60 -1.61
N PRO A 4 -6.30 -34.96 -2.90
CA PRO A 4 -5.23 -35.76 -3.44
C PRO A 4 -3.90 -35.02 -3.26
N VAL A 5 -2.91 -35.70 -2.66
CA VAL A 5 -1.55 -35.18 -2.57
C VAL A 5 -1.05 -34.99 -4.01
N PRO A 6 -0.74 -33.77 -4.47
CA PRO A 6 -0.25 -33.57 -5.82
C PRO A 6 1.03 -34.39 -6.00
N ALA A 7 1.09 -35.17 -7.07
CA ALA A 7 2.28 -35.88 -7.50
C ALA A 7 3.48 -34.95 -7.43
N ALA A 8 4.59 -35.40 -6.87
CA ALA A 8 5.79 -34.62 -6.58
C ALA A 8 6.20 -33.80 -7.80
N ALA A 9 5.82 -32.53 -7.78
CA ALA A 9 6.31 -31.58 -8.77
C ALA A 9 7.84 -31.54 -8.68
N PRO A 10 8.57 -31.51 -9.80
CA PRO A 10 10.02 -31.49 -9.78
C PRO A 10 10.49 -30.32 -8.91
N ALA A 11 11.51 -30.54 -8.07
CA ALA A 11 11.99 -29.57 -7.08
C ALA A 11 12.25 -28.16 -7.68
N THR A 12 12.66 -28.12 -8.95
CA THR A 12 12.82 -26.88 -9.73
C THR A 12 11.51 -26.07 -9.90
N ALA A 13 10.37 -26.75 -10.05
CA ALA A 13 9.07 -26.07 -10.18
C ALA A 13 8.63 -25.45 -8.84
N LEU A 14 8.91 -26.11 -7.72
CA LEU A 14 8.62 -25.57 -6.39
C LEU A 14 9.52 -24.38 -6.03
N ALA A 15 10.80 -24.44 -6.42
CA ALA A 15 11.72 -23.31 -6.26
C ALA A 15 11.24 -22.07 -7.06
N GLY A 16 10.86 -22.28 -8.32
CA GLY A 16 10.30 -21.21 -9.15
C GLY A 16 8.99 -20.63 -8.60
N ALA A 17 8.11 -21.49 -8.06
CA ALA A 17 6.88 -21.03 -7.41
C ALA A 17 7.15 -20.21 -6.14
N ALA A 18 8.09 -20.64 -5.29
CA ALA A 18 8.47 -19.90 -4.10
C ALA A 18 9.07 -18.53 -4.44
N GLU A 19 9.88 -18.43 -5.49
CA GLU A 19 10.47 -17.17 -5.93
C GLU A 19 9.41 -16.22 -6.50
N ARG A 20 8.47 -16.71 -7.28
CA ARG A 20 7.32 -15.90 -7.75
C ARG A 20 6.50 -15.34 -6.59
N LEU A 21 6.28 -16.13 -5.52
CA LEU A 21 5.58 -15.65 -4.33
C LEU A 21 6.37 -14.56 -3.59
N ARG A 22 7.70 -14.68 -3.48
CA ARG A 22 8.55 -13.61 -2.90
C ARG A 22 8.53 -12.35 -3.75
N GLN A 23 8.60 -12.51 -5.06
CA GLN A 23 8.52 -11.37 -5.99
C GLN A 23 7.15 -10.68 -5.89
N ALA A 24 6.06 -11.45 -5.81
CA ALA A 24 4.73 -10.90 -5.58
C ALA A 24 4.63 -10.13 -4.24
N ALA A 25 5.24 -10.66 -3.15
CA ALA A 25 5.29 -9.97 -1.87
C ALA A 25 6.03 -8.63 -1.95
N ARG A 26 7.19 -8.59 -2.63
CA ARG A 26 7.94 -7.34 -2.86
C ARG A 26 7.13 -6.33 -3.68
N TRP A 27 6.47 -6.80 -4.73
CA TRP A 27 5.58 -5.96 -5.54
C TRP A 27 4.45 -5.35 -4.71
N LEU A 28 3.83 -6.13 -3.83
CA LEU A 28 2.79 -5.64 -2.92
C LEU A 28 3.32 -4.52 -2.00
N VAL A 29 4.52 -4.69 -1.43
CA VAL A 29 5.14 -3.64 -0.58
C VAL A 29 5.34 -2.35 -1.36
N VAL A 30 5.90 -2.43 -2.59
CA VAL A 30 6.14 -1.25 -3.43
C VAL A 30 4.82 -0.58 -3.81
N THR A 31 3.83 -1.37 -4.24
CA THR A 31 2.52 -0.84 -4.67
C THR A 31 1.78 -0.18 -3.52
N PHE A 32 1.71 -0.83 -2.35
CA PHE A 32 1.08 -0.24 -1.17
C PHE A 32 1.84 0.97 -0.64
N GLY A 33 3.17 0.95 -0.70
CA GLY A 33 4.00 2.11 -0.35
C GLY A 33 3.72 3.31 -1.26
N ALA A 34 3.60 3.09 -2.56
CA ALA A 34 3.27 4.14 -3.52
C ALA A 34 1.84 4.69 -3.30
N VAL A 35 0.84 3.81 -3.12
CA VAL A 35 -0.55 4.23 -2.84
C VAL A 35 -0.61 4.99 -1.51
N ALA A 36 0.06 4.49 -0.47
CA ALA A 36 0.15 5.20 0.81
C ALA A 36 0.75 6.60 0.62
N GLY A 37 1.85 6.73 -0.12
CA GLY A 37 2.49 8.01 -0.41
C GLY A 37 1.54 9.00 -1.08
N VAL A 38 0.77 8.57 -2.09
CA VAL A 38 -0.22 9.41 -2.78
C VAL A 38 -1.36 9.82 -1.83
N VAL A 39 -1.89 8.87 -1.05
CA VAL A 39 -2.96 9.15 -0.08
C VAL A 39 -2.48 10.14 0.98
N PHE A 40 -1.29 9.95 1.57
CA PHE A 40 -0.73 10.86 2.57
C PHE A 40 -0.43 12.24 2.00
N ALA A 41 0.11 12.33 0.78
CA ALA A 41 0.36 13.60 0.13
C ALA A 41 -0.94 14.34 -0.23
N GLY A 42 -1.99 13.60 -0.64
CA GLY A 42 -3.29 14.18 -1.00
C GLY A 42 -4.10 14.66 0.20
N ILE A 43 -4.04 13.97 1.34
CA ILE A 43 -4.76 14.34 2.57
C ILE A 43 -4.15 15.58 3.24
N GLY A 44 -2.85 15.84 3.02
CA GLY A 44 -2.09 16.78 3.88
C GLY A 44 -2.26 18.26 3.59
N ILE A 45 -2.70 18.70 2.43
CA ILE A 45 -2.35 20.06 2.03
C ILE A 45 -3.52 20.98 1.63
N SER A 46 -4.64 20.48 1.16
CA SER A 46 -5.67 21.40 0.59
C SER A 46 -7.09 21.27 1.15
N SER A 47 -7.46 20.14 1.70
CA SER A 47 -8.88 19.85 1.98
C SER A 47 -9.32 20.09 3.42
N PHE A 48 -8.41 19.98 4.41
CA PHE A 48 -8.77 20.24 5.81
C PHE A 48 -8.94 21.74 6.14
N GLY A 49 -8.24 22.61 5.43
CA GLY A 49 -8.29 24.04 5.67
C GLY A 49 -9.56 24.74 5.15
N SER A 50 -10.35 24.07 4.33
CA SER A 50 -11.58 24.61 3.74
C SER A 50 -12.87 24.14 4.44
N LEU A 51 -12.80 23.13 5.32
CA LEU A 51 -13.94 22.64 6.08
C LEU A 51 -14.09 23.42 7.38
N ASP A 52 -15.19 24.15 7.50
CA ASP A 52 -15.56 24.85 8.73
C ASP A 52 -16.19 23.84 9.72
N ALA A 53 -15.47 23.57 10.82
CA ALA A 53 -15.88 22.60 11.83
C ALA A 53 -17.20 22.98 12.52
N ASP A 54 -17.56 24.26 12.53
CA ASP A 54 -18.76 24.76 13.21
C ASP A 54 -20.01 24.65 12.33
N THR A 55 -19.86 24.82 11.00
CA THR A 55 -21.00 24.82 10.08
C THR A 55 -21.21 23.48 9.38
N GLU A 56 -20.15 22.67 9.21
CA GLU A 56 -20.17 21.40 8.48
C GLU A 56 -19.70 20.19 9.34
N HIS A 57 -20.07 20.18 10.61
CA HIS A 57 -19.64 19.19 11.59
C HIS A 57 -19.74 17.73 11.10
N THR A 58 -20.82 17.38 10.39
CA THR A 58 -21.05 16.01 9.88
C THR A 58 -20.02 15.62 8.80
N GLN A 59 -19.70 16.55 7.88
CA GLN A 59 -18.74 16.34 6.81
C GLN A 59 -17.32 16.28 7.37
N PHE A 60 -17.00 17.15 8.32
CA PHE A 60 -15.71 17.15 9.02
C PHE A 60 -15.46 15.83 9.74
N VAL A 61 -16.44 15.32 10.50
CA VAL A 61 -16.34 14.02 11.17
C VAL A 61 -16.22 12.89 10.16
N ALA A 62 -16.98 12.91 9.07
CA ALA A 62 -16.89 11.89 8.01
C ALA A 62 -15.52 11.90 7.33
N ALA A 63 -14.95 13.08 7.06
CA ALA A 63 -13.61 13.23 6.49
C ALA A 63 -12.54 12.66 7.45
N LEU A 64 -12.62 12.98 8.74
CA LEU A 64 -11.69 12.49 9.76
C LEU A 64 -11.76 10.97 9.90
N VAL A 65 -12.97 10.40 9.98
CA VAL A 65 -13.19 8.94 10.06
C VAL A 65 -12.70 8.26 8.78
N GLY A 66 -13.00 8.83 7.62
CA GLY A 66 -12.56 8.30 6.33
C GLY A 66 -11.04 8.28 6.20
N ALA A 67 -10.38 9.38 6.54
CA ALA A 67 -8.92 9.47 6.56
C ALA A 67 -8.30 8.47 7.55
N GLY A 68 -8.82 8.40 8.77
CA GLY A 68 -8.36 7.46 9.79
C GLY A 68 -8.50 6.00 9.35
N ALA A 69 -9.63 5.63 8.77
CA ALA A 69 -9.86 4.28 8.25
C ALA A 69 -8.91 3.95 7.08
N ALA A 70 -8.71 4.88 6.14
CA ALA A 70 -7.77 4.71 5.04
C ALA A 70 -6.34 4.51 5.54
N MET A 71 -5.90 5.31 6.51
CA MET A 71 -4.58 5.19 7.14
C MET A 71 -4.38 3.84 7.83
N VAL A 72 -5.32 3.44 8.68
CA VAL A 72 -5.24 2.17 9.44
C VAL A 72 -5.25 0.99 8.48
N GLY A 73 -6.16 0.97 7.50
CA GLY A 73 -6.22 -0.09 6.50
C GLY A 73 -4.93 -0.22 5.70
N THR A 74 -4.36 0.89 5.26
CA THR A 74 -3.09 0.92 4.52
C THR A 74 -1.91 0.47 5.38
N LEU A 75 -1.85 0.90 6.65
CA LEU A 75 -0.79 0.50 7.59
C LEU A 75 -0.84 -1.01 7.85
N VAL A 76 -2.02 -1.57 8.11
CA VAL A 76 -2.20 -3.03 8.31
C VAL A 76 -1.79 -3.80 7.05
N ALA A 77 -2.16 -3.33 5.86
CA ALA A 77 -1.76 -3.95 4.60
C ALA A 77 -0.24 -3.92 4.42
N LEU A 78 0.40 -2.78 4.69
CA LEU A 78 1.85 -2.62 4.59
C LEU A 78 2.61 -3.51 5.57
N LEU A 79 2.20 -3.53 6.85
CA LEU A 79 2.82 -4.38 7.87
C LEU A 79 2.67 -5.86 7.54
N THR A 80 1.51 -6.28 7.00
CA THR A 80 1.29 -7.66 6.59
C THR A 80 2.15 -8.02 5.38
N ALA A 81 2.26 -7.14 4.39
CA ALA A 81 3.09 -7.35 3.21
C ALA A 81 4.59 -7.41 3.57
N THR A 82 5.07 -6.53 4.46
CA THR A 82 6.46 -6.55 4.94
C THR A 82 6.77 -7.81 5.75
N ALA A 83 5.85 -8.28 6.60
CA ALA A 83 5.99 -9.54 7.33
C ALA A 83 6.06 -10.76 6.39
N LEU A 84 5.36 -10.71 5.24
CA LEU A 84 5.48 -11.74 4.20
C LEU A 84 6.82 -11.67 3.48
N ALA A 85 7.27 -10.47 3.12
CA ALA A 85 8.54 -10.27 2.43
C ALA A 85 9.75 -10.64 3.29
N ALA A 86 9.67 -10.39 4.61
CA ALA A 86 10.70 -10.74 5.60
C ALA A 86 10.72 -12.22 5.98
N ALA A 87 9.86 -13.07 5.38
CA ALA A 87 9.82 -14.49 5.70
C ALA A 87 11.15 -15.18 5.32
N SER A 88 11.96 -15.50 6.34
CA SER A 88 13.24 -16.18 6.21
C SER A 88 13.10 -17.57 5.57
N ALA A 89 14.15 -18.03 4.89
CA ALA A 89 14.27 -19.40 4.43
C ALA A 89 14.15 -20.37 5.63
N VAL A 90 13.67 -21.57 5.36
CA VAL A 90 13.57 -22.64 6.37
C VAL A 90 14.91 -23.36 6.40
N GLY A 91 15.51 -23.48 7.58
CA GLY A 91 16.68 -24.33 7.81
C GLY A 91 16.27 -25.78 8.09
N LEU A 92 17.20 -26.71 7.87
CA LEU A 92 16.99 -28.12 8.24
C LEU A 92 16.76 -28.28 9.75
N GLU A 93 17.49 -27.54 10.57
CA GLU A 93 17.35 -27.55 12.04
C GLU A 93 15.96 -27.06 12.48
N ASP A 94 15.43 -26.04 11.80
CA ASP A 94 14.06 -25.56 12.06
C ASP A 94 13.02 -26.67 11.86
N LEU A 95 13.23 -27.54 10.84
CA LEU A 95 12.34 -28.65 10.55
C LEU A 95 12.41 -29.76 11.61
N VAL A 96 13.58 -29.96 12.22
CA VAL A 96 13.77 -30.95 13.29
C VAL A 96 13.19 -30.46 14.60
N MET A 97 13.44 -29.18 14.96
CA MET A 97 13.00 -28.60 16.23
C MET A 97 11.52 -28.17 16.22
N SER A 98 10.86 -28.17 15.06
CA SER A 98 9.47 -27.73 14.99
C SER A 98 8.52 -28.72 15.66
N VAL A 99 7.67 -28.16 16.54
CA VAL A 99 6.59 -28.93 17.16
C VAL A 99 5.47 -29.12 16.13
N PRO A 100 4.97 -30.36 15.94
CA PRO A 100 3.82 -30.61 15.10
C PRO A 100 2.61 -29.78 15.58
N GLY A 101 1.99 -29.03 14.67
CA GLY A 101 0.85 -28.20 15.07
C GLY A 101 0.35 -27.26 13.97
N SER A 102 -0.50 -26.34 14.37
CA SER A 102 -1.16 -25.36 13.49
C SER A 102 -0.23 -24.27 12.94
N SER A 103 1.03 -24.21 13.39
CA SER A 103 2.03 -23.26 12.89
C SER A 103 2.36 -23.49 11.41
N SER A 104 2.81 -22.45 10.71
CA SER A 104 3.23 -22.59 9.29
C SER A 104 4.43 -23.54 9.15
N LEU A 105 5.29 -23.61 10.17
CA LEU A 105 6.44 -24.49 10.20
C LEU A 105 6.03 -25.94 10.48
N GLY A 106 5.11 -26.18 11.42
CA GLY A 106 4.58 -27.52 11.69
C GLY A 106 3.86 -28.13 10.47
N ARG A 107 3.17 -27.31 9.68
CA ARG A 107 2.58 -27.77 8.40
C ARG A 107 3.62 -28.07 7.33
N ALA A 108 4.68 -27.26 7.26
CA ALA A 108 5.81 -27.55 6.38
C ALA A 108 6.49 -28.87 6.76
N GLN A 109 6.71 -29.10 8.06
CA GLN A 109 7.24 -30.37 8.57
C GLN A 109 6.33 -31.55 8.23
N ALA A 110 5.02 -31.44 8.43
CA ALA A 110 4.06 -32.49 8.09
C ALA A 110 4.06 -32.79 6.57
N ALA A 111 4.13 -31.78 5.73
CA ALA A 111 4.21 -31.95 4.27
C ALA A 111 5.52 -32.65 3.85
N VAL A 112 6.65 -32.29 4.47
CA VAL A 112 7.94 -32.91 4.21
C VAL A 112 7.94 -34.37 4.69
N LYS A 113 7.37 -34.69 5.85
CA LYS A 113 7.21 -36.06 6.35
C LYS A 113 6.37 -36.94 5.43
N ALA A 114 5.32 -36.37 4.84
CA ALA A 114 4.45 -37.07 3.88
C ALA A 114 5.05 -37.14 2.47
N SER A 115 6.16 -36.48 2.22
CA SER A 115 6.83 -36.43 0.93
C SER A 115 7.63 -37.73 0.67
N PRO A 116 7.65 -38.23 -0.58
CA PRO A 116 8.51 -39.39 -0.95
C PRO A 116 10.01 -39.06 -0.80
N LEU A 117 10.39 -37.78 -0.66
CA LEU A 117 11.79 -37.37 -0.48
C LEU A 117 12.41 -37.95 0.81
N LEU A 118 11.62 -38.14 1.86
CA LEU A 118 12.07 -38.70 3.13
C LEU A 118 11.72 -40.21 3.30
N ALA A 119 11.21 -40.88 2.26
CA ALA A 119 10.87 -42.29 2.33
C ALA A 119 12.04 -43.19 2.80
N PRO A 120 13.32 -42.98 2.36
CA PRO A 120 14.45 -43.76 2.83
C PRO A 120 14.72 -43.64 4.33
N TRP A 121 14.25 -42.57 4.97
CA TRP A 121 14.40 -42.26 6.41
C TRP A 121 13.07 -42.41 7.17
N ASN A 122 12.13 -43.20 6.67
CA ASN A 122 10.81 -43.41 7.28
C ASN A 122 10.05 -42.11 7.61
N GLY A 123 10.24 -41.10 6.82
CA GLY A 123 9.63 -39.76 7.04
C GLY A 123 10.20 -39.00 8.24
N LYS A 124 11.37 -39.41 8.78
CA LYS A 124 11.98 -38.74 9.95
C LYS A 124 13.03 -37.71 9.52
N PRO A 125 12.77 -36.41 9.68
CA PRO A 125 13.74 -35.36 9.32
C PRO A 125 15.04 -35.44 10.12
N ALA A 126 14.99 -35.91 11.39
CA ALA A 126 16.18 -36.01 12.22
C ALA A 126 17.18 -37.07 11.66
N ASP A 127 16.68 -38.26 11.26
CA ASP A 127 17.49 -39.33 10.69
C ASP A 127 18.11 -38.88 9.34
N PHE A 128 17.36 -38.08 8.57
CA PHE A 128 17.86 -37.49 7.34
C PHE A 128 18.99 -36.48 7.60
N VAL A 129 18.81 -35.57 8.56
CA VAL A 129 19.83 -34.57 8.93
C VAL A 129 21.11 -35.25 9.38
N GLU A 130 21.00 -36.30 10.19
CA GLU A 130 22.15 -37.09 10.64
C GLU A 130 22.86 -37.74 9.45
N SER A 131 22.11 -38.33 8.51
CA SER A 131 22.67 -38.90 7.28
C SER A 131 23.41 -37.87 6.43
N VAL A 132 22.90 -36.62 6.31
CA VAL A 132 23.56 -35.54 5.60
C VAL A 132 24.88 -35.17 6.27
N ARG A 133 24.87 -35.04 7.61
CA ARG A 133 26.09 -34.71 8.38
C ARG A 133 27.16 -35.83 8.23
N GLN A 134 26.76 -37.09 8.36
CA GLN A 134 27.66 -38.22 8.21
C GLN A 134 28.23 -38.34 6.79
N ALA A 135 27.44 -38.08 5.76
CA ALA A 135 27.93 -38.05 4.39
C ALA A 135 28.94 -36.94 4.15
N ALA A 136 28.67 -35.75 4.72
CA ALA A 136 29.57 -34.62 4.57
C ALA A 136 30.90 -34.81 5.32
N SER A 137 30.89 -35.43 6.50
CA SER A 137 32.13 -35.78 7.20
C SER A 137 32.87 -36.89 6.48
N GLY A 138 32.20 -37.99 6.14
CA GLY A 138 32.82 -39.12 5.43
C GLY A 138 33.41 -38.74 4.06
N TYR A 139 32.79 -37.81 3.35
CA TYR A 139 33.37 -37.30 2.11
C TYR A 139 34.65 -36.47 2.36
N ARG A 140 34.66 -35.64 3.40
CA ARG A 140 35.85 -34.86 3.79
C ARG A 140 37.00 -35.76 4.21
N ASP A 141 36.70 -36.77 5.02
CA ASP A 141 37.71 -37.74 5.49
C ASP A 141 38.33 -38.48 4.32
N LYS A 142 37.51 -38.97 3.38
CA LYS A 142 37.99 -39.65 2.17
C LYS A 142 38.80 -38.74 1.23
N LEU A 143 38.45 -37.48 1.13
CA LEU A 143 39.25 -36.50 0.39
C LEU A 143 40.59 -36.24 1.04
N GLN A 144 40.66 -36.22 2.37
CA GLN A 144 41.89 -36.03 3.10
C GLN A 144 42.79 -37.26 2.99
N GLU A 145 42.25 -38.49 3.18
CA GLU A 145 42.98 -39.73 2.94
C GLU A 145 43.59 -39.80 1.53
N TRP A 146 42.83 -39.44 0.51
CA TRP A 146 43.32 -39.42 -0.87
C TRP A 146 44.38 -38.35 -1.12
N ARG A 147 44.29 -37.19 -0.44
CA ARG A 147 45.30 -36.13 -0.52
C ARG A 147 46.62 -36.56 0.10
N ASP A 148 46.54 -37.30 1.21
CA ASP A 148 47.74 -37.80 1.94
C ASP A 148 48.37 -39.00 1.24
N ASP A 149 47.59 -39.84 0.58
CA ASP A 149 48.03 -40.97 -0.21
C ASP A 149 47.27 -41.10 -1.55
N PRO A 150 47.75 -40.48 -2.64
CA PRO A 150 47.12 -40.52 -3.97
C PRO A 150 47.07 -41.93 -4.63
N ALA A 151 47.81 -42.90 -4.10
CA ALA A 151 47.75 -44.30 -4.58
C ALA A 151 46.48 -45.03 -4.09
N GLN A 152 45.76 -44.45 -3.14
CA GLN A 152 44.49 -44.99 -2.68
C GLN A 152 43.41 -44.97 -3.77
N ASP A 153 42.44 -45.89 -3.60
CA ASP A 153 41.36 -46.13 -4.57
C ASP A 153 40.49 -44.88 -4.82
N ALA A 154 40.74 -44.16 -5.91
CA ALA A 154 39.94 -43.03 -6.39
C ALA A 154 38.43 -43.37 -6.50
N LYS A 155 38.07 -44.67 -6.61
CA LYS A 155 36.68 -45.12 -6.65
C LYS A 155 35.97 -44.89 -5.32
N SER A 156 36.68 -45.00 -4.19
CA SER A 156 36.12 -44.79 -2.86
C SER A 156 35.72 -43.30 -2.67
N VAL A 157 36.59 -42.38 -3.07
CA VAL A 157 36.32 -40.93 -3.06
C VAL A 157 35.15 -40.61 -3.97
N ASN A 158 35.14 -41.15 -5.19
CA ASN A 158 34.07 -40.90 -6.15
C ASN A 158 32.70 -41.43 -5.68
N ARG A 159 32.69 -42.56 -4.97
CA ARG A 159 31.46 -43.07 -4.35
C ARG A 159 30.97 -42.21 -3.21
N ALA A 160 31.87 -41.74 -2.34
CA ALA A 160 31.53 -40.80 -1.27
C ALA A 160 31.04 -39.46 -1.83
N ALA A 161 31.65 -38.94 -2.89
CA ALA A 161 31.21 -37.74 -3.58
C ALA A 161 29.78 -37.88 -4.15
N LYS A 162 29.51 -38.95 -4.89
CA LYS A 162 28.18 -39.23 -5.44
C LYS A 162 27.11 -39.33 -4.38
N TYR A 163 27.42 -39.96 -3.25
CA TYR A 163 26.47 -40.09 -2.14
C TYR A 163 26.22 -38.74 -1.47
N HIS A 164 27.25 -37.94 -1.25
CA HIS A 164 27.14 -36.59 -0.75
C HIS A 164 26.32 -35.68 -1.68
N ASP A 165 26.56 -35.75 -3.01
CA ASP A 165 25.81 -35.00 -4.02
C ASP A 165 24.33 -35.42 -4.06
N TYR A 166 24.03 -36.68 -3.95
CA TYR A 166 22.66 -37.20 -3.85
C TYR A 166 21.94 -36.64 -2.61
N LEU A 167 22.59 -36.67 -1.44
CA LEU A 167 22.00 -36.12 -0.21
C LEU A 167 21.84 -34.61 -0.27
N SER A 168 22.80 -33.87 -0.81
CA SER A 168 22.74 -32.44 -0.99
C SER A 168 21.62 -32.04 -1.96
N GLY A 169 21.40 -32.83 -3.00
CA GLY A 169 20.26 -32.66 -3.91
C GLY A 169 18.92 -32.87 -3.22
N THR A 170 18.83 -33.93 -2.39
CA THR A 170 17.62 -34.23 -1.60
C THR A 170 17.37 -33.18 -0.54
N GLU A 171 18.41 -32.67 0.13
CA GLU A 171 18.34 -31.58 1.10
C GLU A 171 17.72 -30.31 0.46
N ARG A 172 18.24 -29.92 -0.70
CA ARG A 172 17.68 -28.75 -1.42
C ARG A 172 16.20 -28.96 -1.75
N ALA A 173 15.82 -30.17 -2.21
CA ALA A 173 14.43 -30.49 -2.54
C ALA A 173 13.52 -30.43 -1.29
N VAL A 174 13.99 -30.97 -0.16
CA VAL A 174 13.28 -30.89 1.14
C VAL A 174 13.10 -29.46 1.60
N LEU A 175 14.17 -28.65 1.57
CA LEU A 175 14.11 -27.24 1.98
C LEU A 175 13.23 -26.40 1.06
N GLN A 176 13.26 -26.66 -0.26
CA GLN A 176 12.37 -25.99 -1.21
C GLN A 176 10.91 -26.33 -0.95
N THR A 177 10.59 -27.61 -0.72
CA THR A 177 9.24 -28.05 -0.38
C THR A 177 8.76 -27.40 0.92
N ALA A 178 9.57 -27.42 1.97
CA ALA A 178 9.26 -26.80 3.25
C ALA A 178 9.04 -25.29 3.13
N SER A 179 9.92 -24.62 2.42
CA SER A 179 9.84 -23.17 2.19
C SER A 179 8.58 -22.81 1.41
N TYR A 180 8.24 -23.54 0.37
CA TYR A 180 7.03 -23.34 -0.41
C TYR A 180 5.76 -23.49 0.45
N VAL A 181 5.63 -24.61 1.20
CA VAL A 181 4.46 -24.87 2.05
C VAL A 181 4.32 -23.82 3.14
N ARG A 182 5.44 -23.43 3.77
CA ARG A 182 5.46 -22.35 4.78
C ARG A 182 5.00 -21.03 4.19
N LEU A 183 5.54 -20.64 3.04
CA LEU A 183 5.23 -19.40 2.37
C LEU A 183 3.77 -19.36 1.89
N HIS A 184 3.32 -20.44 1.22
CA HIS A 184 1.93 -20.58 0.76
C HIS A 184 0.94 -20.46 1.92
N THR A 185 1.24 -21.09 3.05
CA THR A 185 0.41 -21.03 4.25
C THR A 185 0.35 -19.62 4.84
N ARG A 186 1.48 -18.89 4.85
CA ARG A 186 1.52 -17.50 5.30
C ARG A 186 0.75 -16.58 4.34
N PHE A 187 0.92 -16.76 3.04
CA PHE A 187 0.17 -16.00 2.03
C PHE A 187 -1.33 -16.19 2.18
N ARG A 188 -1.78 -17.42 2.37
CA ARG A 188 -3.20 -17.70 2.56
C ARG A 188 -3.76 -17.01 3.82
N ARG A 189 -3.02 -17.03 4.94
CA ARG A 189 -3.41 -16.32 6.17
C ARG A 189 -3.37 -14.79 5.97
N ALA A 190 -2.32 -14.29 5.35
CA ALA A 190 -2.18 -12.87 5.07
C ALA A 190 -3.30 -12.36 4.14
N GLY A 191 -3.74 -13.16 3.17
CA GLY A 191 -4.87 -12.83 2.31
C GLY A 191 -6.16 -12.55 3.09
N TRP A 192 -6.41 -13.32 4.16
CA TRP A 192 -7.55 -13.09 5.05
C TRP A 192 -7.47 -11.78 5.86
N ILE A 193 -6.26 -11.24 6.05
CA ILE A 193 -6.03 -9.95 6.72
C ILE A 193 -6.00 -8.82 5.69
N LEU A 194 -5.33 -9.04 4.56
CA LEU A 194 -5.15 -8.05 3.51
C LEU A 194 -6.48 -7.66 2.84
N ALA A 195 -7.36 -8.64 2.58
CA ALA A 195 -8.64 -8.35 1.92
C ALA A 195 -9.51 -7.37 2.72
N PRO A 196 -9.81 -7.61 4.02
CA PRO A 196 -10.58 -6.64 4.81
C PRO A 196 -9.81 -5.33 5.03
N ALA A 197 -8.48 -5.36 5.21
CA ALA A 197 -7.69 -4.15 5.36
C ALA A 197 -7.79 -3.24 4.12
N LEU A 198 -7.74 -3.83 2.93
CA LEU A 198 -7.92 -3.10 1.66
C LEU A 198 -9.34 -2.55 1.50
N LEU A 199 -10.35 -3.33 1.88
CA LEU A 199 -11.75 -2.85 1.86
C LEU A 199 -11.93 -1.65 2.79
N VAL A 200 -11.37 -1.70 4.00
CA VAL A 200 -11.41 -0.58 4.95
C VAL A 200 -10.65 0.62 4.41
N ALA A 201 -9.46 0.42 3.85
CA ALA A 201 -8.67 1.50 3.24
C ALA A 201 -9.41 2.17 2.08
N THR A 202 -10.01 1.37 1.19
CA THR A 202 -10.74 1.87 0.02
C THR A 202 -12.02 2.60 0.44
N ALA A 203 -12.82 2.00 1.34
CA ALA A 203 -14.04 2.61 1.85
C ALA A 203 -13.74 3.92 2.59
N GLY A 204 -12.67 3.94 3.40
CA GLY A 204 -12.19 5.15 4.07
C GLY A 204 -11.77 6.23 3.09
N GLY A 205 -11.03 5.88 2.04
CA GLY A 205 -10.64 6.80 0.99
C GLY A 205 -11.83 7.38 0.21
N VAL A 206 -12.80 6.54 -0.14
CA VAL A 206 -14.05 6.99 -0.81
C VAL A 206 -14.84 7.93 0.10
N LEU A 207 -14.99 7.57 1.38
CA LEU A 207 -15.69 8.41 2.35
C LEU A 207 -15.00 9.76 2.53
N PHE A 208 -13.67 9.77 2.58
CA PHE A 208 -12.88 10.99 2.66
C PHE A 208 -13.09 11.88 1.43
N VAL A 209 -12.96 11.31 0.22
CA VAL A 209 -13.17 12.05 -1.04
C VAL A 209 -14.60 12.58 -1.13
N TRP A 210 -15.59 11.78 -0.71
CA TRP A 210 -16.99 12.22 -0.68
C TRP A 210 -17.18 13.39 0.30
N ALA A 211 -16.61 13.29 1.50
CA ALA A 211 -16.75 14.32 2.53
C ALA A 211 -16.03 15.64 2.17
N THR A 212 -14.86 15.54 1.50
CA THR A 212 -14.07 16.73 1.08
C THR A 212 -14.43 17.21 -0.32
N GLY A 213 -14.98 16.36 -1.16
CA GLY A 213 -15.40 16.68 -2.53
C GLY A 213 -16.86 17.07 -2.66
N ALA A 214 -17.62 17.14 -1.53
CA ALA A 214 -18.87 17.86 -1.57
C ALA A 214 -18.53 19.29 -2.02
N PRO A 215 -19.08 19.77 -3.15
CA PRO A 215 -18.85 21.13 -3.54
C PRO A 215 -19.24 21.95 -2.30
N ALA A 216 -18.30 22.74 -1.78
CA ALA A 216 -18.68 23.86 -0.97
C ALA A 216 -19.88 24.41 -1.70
N THR A 217 -21.02 24.46 -1.05
CA THR A 217 -22.23 24.98 -1.65
C THR A 217 -21.85 26.40 -2.06
N GLU A 218 -21.22 26.48 -3.23
CA GLU A 218 -21.14 27.70 -3.97
C GLU A 218 -22.62 28.06 -4.12
N HIS A 219 -23.09 28.89 -3.25
CA HIS A 219 -24.33 29.59 -3.46
C HIS A 219 -24.05 30.44 -4.69
N VAL A 220 -23.94 29.76 -5.84
CA VAL A 220 -24.09 30.43 -7.11
C VAL A 220 -25.50 30.94 -7.04
N PRO A 221 -25.69 32.26 -6.89
CA PRO A 221 -27.02 32.81 -6.86
C PRO A 221 -27.68 32.36 -8.15
N THR A 222 -28.74 31.54 -8.04
CA THR A 222 -29.48 30.93 -9.16
C THR A 222 -30.06 32.02 -10.10
N LYS A 223 -29.92 33.28 -9.72
CA LYS A 223 -30.14 34.47 -10.53
C LYS A 223 -29.01 35.45 -10.22
N ALA A 224 -28.38 35.96 -11.28
CA ALA A 224 -27.48 37.07 -11.18
C ALA A 224 -28.21 38.21 -10.44
N THR A 225 -27.74 38.52 -9.24
CA THR A 225 -28.39 39.59 -8.42
C THR A 225 -27.62 40.88 -8.68
N ILE A 226 -28.33 41.83 -9.22
CA ILE A 226 -27.79 43.19 -9.39
C ILE A 226 -27.72 43.83 -8.00
N ALA A 227 -26.59 44.37 -7.67
CA ALA A 227 -26.32 45.02 -6.40
C ALA A 227 -25.49 46.29 -6.64
N GLU A 228 -25.44 47.13 -5.64
CA GLU A 228 -24.63 48.34 -5.66
C GLU A 228 -23.47 48.18 -4.69
N TRP A 229 -22.24 48.22 -5.19
CA TRP A 229 -21.05 48.17 -4.35
C TRP A 229 -20.67 49.59 -3.93
N ARG A 230 -20.72 49.87 -2.62
CA ARG A 230 -20.26 51.09 -2.00
C ARG A 230 -18.76 51.05 -1.81
N VAL A 231 -18.03 51.71 -2.69
CA VAL A 231 -16.57 51.67 -2.66
C VAL A 231 -16.05 52.41 -1.42
N PRO A 232 -15.27 51.76 -0.56
CA PRO A 232 -14.60 52.37 0.57
C PRO A 232 -13.78 53.60 0.15
N VAL A 233 -13.74 54.63 0.99
CA VAL A 233 -13.12 55.93 0.64
C VAL A 233 -11.65 55.78 0.24
N ASP A 234 -10.94 54.90 0.89
CA ASP A 234 -9.53 54.61 0.65
C ASP A 234 -9.27 53.90 -0.70
N GLN A 235 -10.26 53.22 -1.26
CA GLN A 235 -10.16 52.48 -2.53
C GLN A 235 -10.69 53.21 -3.75
N ARG A 236 -11.38 54.30 -3.54
CA ARG A 236 -12.05 55.04 -4.64
C ARG A 236 -11.13 55.49 -5.77
N ALA A 237 -9.94 55.97 -5.44
CA ALA A 237 -8.96 56.40 -6.44
C ALA A 237 -8.45 55.23 -7.30
N GLU A 238 -8.21 54.10 -6.67
CA GLU A 238 -7.75 52.89 -7.37
C GLU A 238 -8.85 52.30 -8.26
N VAL A 239 -10.08 52.23 -7.75
CA VAL A 239 -11.23 51.73 -8.49
C VAL A 239 -11.53 52.63 -9.69
N ALA A 240 -11.51 53.93 -9.51
CA ALA A 240 -11.70 54.89 -10.61
C ALA A 240 -10.63 54.74 -11.70
N ALA A 241 -9.37 54.54 -11.32
CA ALA A 241 -8.28 54.29 -12.27
C ALA A 241 -8.45 52.97 -13.05
N ARG A 242 -8.96 51.93 -12.41
CA ARG A 242 -9.19 50.60 -13.05
C ARG A 242 -10.45 50.59 -13.93
N LEU A 243 -11.50 51.31 -13.56
CA LEU A 243 -12.72 51.44 -14.37
C LEU A 243 -12.48 52.17 -15.68
N GLY A 244 -11.48 53.05 -15.72
CA GLY A 244 -11.11 53.86 -16.89
C GLY A 244 -11.63 55.28 -16.83
N ALA A 245 -10.88 56.19 -17.44
CA ALA A 245 -11.17 57.63 -17.40
C ALA A 245 -12.49 58.07 -18.10
N THR A 246 -13.06 57.19 -18.92
CA THR A 246 -14.31 57.41 -19.65
C THR A 246 -15.52 56.74 -19.00
N CYS A 247 -15.33 56.11 -17.85
CA CYS A 247 -16.41 55.40 -17.14
C CYS A 247 -17.42 56.40 -16.56
N ALA A 248 -18.69 56.18 -16.86
CA ALA A 248 -19.79 57.05 -16.41
C ALA A 248 -20.20 56.79 -14.95
N TYR A 249 -19.68 55.76 -14.30
CA TYR A 249 -20.03 55.45 -12.90
C TYR A 249 -19.30 56.37 -11.92
N GLU A 250 -20.04 56.87 -10.96
CA GLU A 250 -19.42 57.54 -9.82
C GLU A 250 -18.62 56.53 -8.96
N PRO A 251 -17.38 56.85 -8.59
CA PRO A 251 -16.56 55.94 -7.82
C PRO A 251 -17.02 55.70 -6.37
N THR A 252 -18.18 56.25 -6.02
CA THR A 252 -18.81 56.09 -4.69
C THR A 252 -19.76 54.90 -4.64
N ALA A 253 -20.41 54.58 -5.78
CA ALA A 253 -21.43 53.57 -5.89
C ALA A 253 -21.39 52.96 -7.30
N VAL A 254 -20.88 51.76 -7.40
CA VAL A 254 -20.69 51.06 -8.67
C VAL A 254 -21.70 49.89 -8.78
N PRO A 255 -22.50 49.85 -9.85
CA PRO A 255 -23.40 48.73 -10.07
C PRO A 255 -22.58 47.47 -10.36
N VAL A 256 -22.89 46.39 -9.64
CA VAL A 256 -22.19 45.12 -9.72
C VAL A 256 -23.17 43.95 -9.81
N VAL A 257 -22.74 42.90 -10.47
CA VAL A 257 -23.44 41.65 -10.53
C VAL A 257 -22.72 40.69 -9.59
N ILE A 258 -23.41 40.17 -8.59
CA ILE A 258 -22.86 39.13 -7.69
C ILE A 258 -22.81 37.84 -8.46
N ILE A 259 -21.63 37.28 -8.61
CA ILE A 259 -21.38 36.01 -9.31
C ILE A 259 -21.02 34.86 -8.35
N GLY A 260 -20.59 35.16 -7.12
CA GLY A 260 -20.26 34.17 -6.09
C GLY A 260 -20.26 34.79 -4.71
N SER A 261 -20.26 33.97 -3.67
CA SER A 261 -20.07 34.38 -2.28
C SER A 261 -19.18 33.39 -1.54
N GLN A 262 -18.19 33.87 -0.80
CA GLN A 262 -17.34 33.07 0.08
C GLN A 262 -17.39 33.65 1.49
N GLY A 263 -18.13 33.01 2.37
CA GLY A 263 -18.32 33.52 3.74
C GLY A 263 -18.95 34.91 3.77
N THR A 264 -18.22 35.90 4.26
CA THR A 264 -18.64 37.31 4.34
C THR A 264 -18.25 38.16 3.12
N GLU A 265 -17.63 37.57 2.12
CA GLU A 265 -17.16 38.24 0.92
C GLU A 265 -17.99 37.84 -0.30
N TYR A 266 -18.24 38.79 -1.20
CA TYR A 266 -18.89 38.56 -2.48
C TYR A 266 -17.90 38.69 -3.62
N GLU A 267 -17.95 37.76 -4.55
CA GLU A 267 -17.30 37.93 -5.83
C GLU A 267 -18.24 38.63 -6.78
N VAL A 268 -17.81 39.79 -7.23
CA VAL A 268 -18.65 40.70 -8.04
C VAL A 268 -17.97 41.04 -9.36
N VAL A 269 -18.77 41.26 -10.37
CA VAL A 269 -18.32 41.83 -11.65
C VAL A 269 -19.05 43.15 -11.85
N THR A 270 -18.31 44.20 -12.19
CA THR A 270 -18.91 45.51 -12.53
C THR A 270 -19.75 45.39 -13.80
N ASP A 271 -20.93 45.99 -13.81
CA ASP A 271 -21.79 46.03 -14.99
C ASP A 271 -21.06 46.74 -16.15
N PRO A 272 -20.95 46.13 -17.35
CA PRO A 272 -20.29 46.73 -18.50
C PRO A 272 -21.14 47.83 -19.07
N ALA A 273 -20.99 49.07 -18.57
CA ALA A 273 -21.56 50.24 -19.18
C ALA A 273 -20.60 50.85 -20.21
N GLU A 274 -21.12 51.68 -21.11
CA GLU A 274 -20.30 52.36 -22.12
C GLU A 274 -19.12 53.12 -21.47
N GLY A 275 -17.92 52.76 -21.90
CA GLY A 275 -16.67 53.37 -21.43
C GLY A 275 -16.08 52.81 -20.14
N CYS A 276 -16.71 51.81 -19.48
CA CYS A 276 -16.18 51.17 -18.27
C CYS A 276 -15.57 49.80 -18.59
N ALA A 277 -14.38 49.56 -18.05
CA ALA A 277 -13.77 48.22 -18.12
C ALA A 277 -14.47 47.28 -17.14
N PRO A 278 -14.83 46.03 -17.55
CA PRO A 278 -15.37 45.06 -16.64
C PRO A 278 -14.28 44.62 -15.63
N LEU A 279 -14.56 44.81 -14.35
CA LEU A 279 -13.66 44.42 -13.26
C LEU A 279 -14.30 43.29 -12.46
N ARG A 280 -13.51 42.24 -12.22
CA ARG A 280 -13.86 41.17 -11.30
C ARG A 280 -13.13 41.42 -9.99
N LEU A 281 -13.86 41.51 -8.90
CA LEU A 281 -13.35 41.88 -7.58
C LEU A 281 -13.99 41.02 -6.51
N THR A 282 -13.25 40.82 -5.41
CA THR A 282 -13.80 40.29 -4.17
C THR A 282 -14.02 41.44 -3.21
N VAL A 283 -15.25 41.63 -2.74
CA VAL A 283 -15.67 42.75 -1.91
C VAL A 283 -16.33 42.26 -0.63
N ALA A 284 -16.15 43.01 0.46
CA ALA A 284 -16.80 42.68 1.73
C ALA A 284 -18.32 42.80 1.60
N GLY A 285 -19.07 41.85 2.15
CA GLY A 285 -20.52 41.82 2.05
C GLY A 285 -21.21 43.03 2.71
N ALA A 286 -20.53 43.68 3.67
CA ALA A 286 -21.02 44.91 4.30
C ALA A 286 -21.07 46.11 3.34
N ASP A 287 -20.25 46.07 2.28
CA ASP A 287 -20.13 47.15 1.30
C ASP A 287 -21.09 46.97 0.09
N VAL A 288 -21.85 45.89 0.07
CA VAL A 288 -22.76 45.54 -1.04
C VAL A 288 -24.20 45.73 -0.61
N ALA A 289 -24.86 46.76 -1.20
CA ALA A 289 -26.27 46.98 -1.01
C ALA A 289 -27.06 46.27 -2.12
N ARG A 290 -27.95 45.35 -1.76
CA ARG A 290 -28.83 44.67 -2.72
C ARG A 290 -29.91 45.70 -3.14
N THR A 291 -30.05 45.93 -4.43
CA THR A 291 -31.19 46.67 -4.98
C THR A 291 -32.44 45.80 -4.84
N PRO A 292 -33.55 46.31 -4.28
CA PRO A 292 -34.78 45.55 -4.03
C PRO A 292 -35.43 45.02 -5.31
#